data_b8489db772e5796624befb67b79292d2
#
_entry.id   b8489db772e5796624befb67b79292d2
#
_cell.length_a   1.000
_cell.length_b   1.000
_cell.length_c   1.000
_cell.angle_alpha   90.00
_cell.angle_beta   90.00
_cell.angle_gamma   90.00
#
_symmetry.space_group_name_H-M   'P 1'
#
loop_
_entity.id
_entity.type
_entity.pdbx_description
1 polymer ?
#
loop_
_entity_poly.entity_id
_entity_poly.type
_entity_poly.pdbx_seq_one_letter_code
_entity_poly.pdbx_strand_id
1 'polypeptide(L)'
;MDSVTQIVLGAAVGQAVLGSKVGNKALLYGAVAGTIPDLDVVSRFFVDTVTALEFHRGFTHSILFSLLFAPLFGWLVSKREKGATWREWSWLFFFGFLTHPLLDAHTTWGTQLFWPFDLRLAFKNIFVVDPLYTLPFLLCCILVLFKKRGTPARRRLNNIGLLLSSSYLLLTLVIKGITFLKFEKALKDQQIPYTEIQTKPAPLNAVLWLANVATKDAFLIGDYSLFDSKAISFGKHPKNHHLLGDLADDDKVKRLIKLTNGWYTVSQIEGKLYFNDLRFGLLSTDVTKQAYVFSFLLDQTGGELVITENKKRPADAAGLLGDLWQRIQGN
;
A
#
# COMPACT_ATOMS: atom_id res chain seq x y z
N MET A 1 3.07 3.38 0.00
CA MET A 1 2.41 4.42 0.85
C MET A 1 2.05 5.61 -0.03
N ASP A 2 1.31 6.59 0.53
CA ASP A 2 1.10 7.85 -0.19
C ASP A 2 2.40 8.66 -0.33
N SER A 3 2.42 9.56 -1.33
CA SER A 3 3.64 10.32 -1.66
C SER A 3 4.13 11.23 -0.53
N VAL A 4 3.23 11.78 0.31
CA VAL A 4 3.61 12.64 1.44
C VAL A 4 4.37 11.82 2.47
N THR A 5 3.84 10.66 2.81
CA THR A 5 4.47 9.73 3.76
C THR A 5 5.86 9.29 3.28
N GLN A 6 6.01 8.96 2.00
CA GLN A 6 7.30 8.56 1.41
C GLN A 6 8.31 9.72 1.37
N ILE A 7 7.86 10.94 1.09
CA ILE A 7 8.68 12.17 1.18
C ILE A 7 9.19 12.37 2.60
N VAL A 8 8.31 12.24 3.61
CA VAL A 8 8.66 12.42 5.03
C VAL A 8 9.66 11.36 5.49
N LEU A 9 9.43 10.09 5.14
CA LEU A 9 10.36 9.00 5.47
C LEU A 9 11.72 9.24 4.82
N GLY A 10 11.76 9.53 3.53
CA GLY A 10 12.99 9.83 2.82
C GLY A 10 13.74 11.01 3.43
N ALA A 11 13.04 12.10 3.76
CA ALA A 11 13.62 13.27 4.42
C ALA A 11 14.26 12.91 5.78
N ALA A 12 13.55 12.16 6.62
CA ALA A 12 14.06 11.74 7.93
C ALA A 12 15.27 10.80 7.81
N VAL A 13 15.24 9.87 6.86
CA VAL A 13 16.37 8.97 6.54
C VAL A 13 17.56 9.78 6.05
N GLY A 14 17.35 10.70 5.11
CA GLY A 14 18.41 11.61 4.65
C GLY A 14 19.03 12.43 5.79
N GLN A 15 18.19 12.95 6.70
CA GLN A 15 18.63 13.65 7.91
C GLN A 15 19.45 12.74 8.84
N ALA A 16 19.05 11.50 9.02
CA ALA A 16 19.80 10.54 9.84
C ALA A 16 21.19 10.26 9.26
N VAL A 17 21.28 10.05 7.94
CA VAL A 17 22.50 9.67 7.23
C VAL A 17 23.46 10.86 7.11
N LEU A 18 22.99 12.02 6.64
CA LEU A 18 23.88 13.09 6.22
C LEU A 18 23.56 14.48 6.83
N GLY A 19 22.52 14.57 7.66
CA GLY A 19 22.05 15.86 8.21
C GLY A 19 23.06 16.60 9.07
N SER A 20 23.98 15.91 9.73
CA SER A 20 25.06 16.52 10.49
C SER A 20 26.05 17.29 9.60
N LYS A 21 26.28 16.84 8.35
CA LYS A 21 27.23 17.42 7.40
C LYS A 21 26.61 18.47 6.50
N VAL A 22 25.39 18.25 5.98
CA VAL A 22 24.81 19.11 4.95
C VAL A 22 23.51 19.82 5.38
N GLY A 23 23.04 19.58 6.61
CA GLY A 23 21.87 20.27 7.18
C GLY A 23 20.57 19.97 6.42
N ASN A 24 19.81 21.01 6.08
CA ASN A 24 18.51 20.86 5.40
C ASN A 24 18.60 20.25 3.99
N LYS A 25 19.77 20.29 3.36
CA LYS A 25 20.00 19.61 2.08
C LYS A 25 19.82 18.09 2.22
N ALA A 26 20.18 17.51 3.38
CA ALA A 26 19.96 16.08 3.64
C ALA A 26 18.48 15.71 3.65
N LEU A 27 17.62 16.56 4.24
CA LEU A 27 16.16 16.36 4.19
C LEU A 27 15.65 16.46 2.75
N LEU A 28 16.09 17.48 2.00
CA LEU A 28 15.66 17.67 0.61
C LEU A 28 16.03 16.50 -0.28
N TYR A 29 17.31 16.10 -0.31
CA TYR A 29 17.74 14.98 -1.14
C TYR A 29 17.22 13.63 -0.64
N GLY A 30 17.00 13.49 0.66
CA GLY A 30 16.30 12.33 1.23
C GLY A 30 14.84 12.26 0.77
N ALA A 31 14.12 13.38 0.76
CA ALA A 31 12.76 13.47 0.22
C ALA A 31 12.71 13.09 -1.27
N VAL A 32 13.68 13.58 -2.06
CA VAL A 32 13.84 13.21 -3.48
C VAL A 32 14.07 11.69 -3.60
N ALA A 33 14.98 11.13 -2.81
CA ALA A 33 15.22 9.68 -2.81
C ALA A 33 13.97 8.89 -2.44
N GLY A 34 13.19 9.36 -1.45
CA GLY A 34 11.92 8.75 -1.08
C GLY A 34 10.82 8.83 -2.14
N THR A 35 10.97 9.69 -3.16
CA THR A 35 9.96 9.87 -4.24
C THR A 35 10.31 9.08 -5.50
N ILE A 36 11.58 8.90 -5.80
CA ILE A 36 12.05 8.32 -7.08
C ILE A 36 11.47 6.94 -7.38
N PRO A 37 11.36 5.98 -6.44
CA PRO A 37 10.81 4.66 -6.75
C PRO A 37 9.39 4.72 -7.33
N ASP A 38 8.53 5.61 -6.83
CA ASP A 38 7.14 5.77 -7.28
C ASP A 38 7.01 6.42 -8.68
N LEU A 39 8.10 6.90 -9.27
CA LEU A 39 8.07 7.37 -10.65
C LEU A 39 7.79 6.24 -11.66
N ASP A 40 7.80 4.99 -11.24
CA ASP A 40 7.37 3.84 -12.05
C ASP A 40 5.93 3.96 -12.55
N VAL A 41 5.08 4.73 -11.86
CA VAL A 41 3.70 5.04 -12.28
C VAL A 41 3.64 5.70 -13.66
N VAL A 42 4.74 6.30 -14.14
CA VAL A 42 4.83 6.90 -15.47
C VAL A 42 4.73 5.83 -16.56
N SER A 43 5.07 4.57 -16.27
CA SER A 43 4.95 3.43 -17.21
C SER A 43 3.54 3.29 -17.81
N ARG A 44 2.49 3.63 -17.05
CA ARG A 44 1.08 3.58 -17.48
C ARG A 44 0.76 4.39 -18.73
N PHE A 45 1.62 5.33 -19.12
CA PHE A 45 1.44 6.12 -20.35
C PHE A 45 2.03 5.44 -21.58
N PHE A 46 2.78 4.35 -21.40
CA PHE A 46 3.55 3.69 -22.46
C PHE A 46 3.22 2.22 -22.66
N VAL A 47 2.52 1.60 -21.70
CA VAL A 47 2.17 0.17 -21.74
C VAL A 47 0.69 -0.02 -21.39
N ASP A 48 0.15 -1.22 -21.65
CA ASP A 48 -1.22 -1.57 -21.27
C ASP A 48 -1.43 -1.61 -19.74
N THR A 49 -2.70 -1.61 -19.33
CA THR A 49 -3.09 -1.54 -17.91
C THR A 49 -2.46 -2.66 -17.08
N VAL A 50 -2.47 -3.91 -17.58
CA VAL A 50 -1.97 -5.06 -16.81
C VAL A 50 -0.46 -4.97 -16.64
N THR A 51 0.25 -4.66 -17.72
CA THR A 51 1.71 -4.44 -17.69
C THR A 51 2.09 -3.29 -16.76
N ALA A 52 1.34 -2.18 -16.77
CA ALA A 52 1.58 -1.07 -15.85
C ALA A 52 1.41 -1.48 -14.38
N LEU A 53 0.40 -2.32 -14.07
CA LEU A 53 0.18 -2.85 -12.73
C LEU A 53 1.30 -3.80 -12.27
N GLU A 54 1.88 -4.58 -13.18
CA GLU A 54 3.03 -5.46 -12.88
C GLU A 54 4.30 -4.66 -12.61
N PHE A 55 4.57 -3.63 -13.42
CA PHE A 55 5.73 -2.75 -13.21
C PHE A 55 5.65 -1.97 -11.91
N HIS A 56 4.43 -1.59 -11.51
CA HIS A 56 4.24 -0.84 -10.27
C HIS A 56 4.73 -1.64 -9.05
N ARG A 57 5.69 -1.05 -8.34
CA ARG A 57 6.40 -1.64 -7.20
C ARG A 57 7.19 -2.92 -7.54
N GLY A 58 7.70 -2.97 -8.79
CA GLY A 58 8.62 -3.99 -9.28
C GLY A 58 10.09 -3.57 -9.10
N PHE A 59 10.81 -3.45 -10.21
CA PHE A 59 12.26 -3.15 -10.24
C PHE A 59 12.66 -1.93 -9.41
N THR A 60 11.96 -0.79 -9.55
CA THR A 60 12.27 0.46 -8.83
C THR A 60 12.13 0.34 -7.31
N HIS A 61 11.37 -0.65 -6.85
CA HIS A 61 11.12 -0.96 -5.44
C HIS A 61 11.97 -2.14 -4.94
N SER A 62 13.10 -2.41 -5.57
CA SER A 62 13.98 -3.54 -5.21
C SER A 62 15.27 -3.11 -4.54
N ILE A 63 15.87 -4.04 -3.80
CA ILE A 63 17.24 -3.89 -3.29
C ILE A 63 18.22 -3.68 -4.45
N LEU A 64 18.00 -4.39 -5.57
CA LEU A 64 18.86 -4.27 -6.75
C LEU A 64 18.85 -2.86 -7.32
N PHE A 65 17.68 -2.22 -7.45
CA PHE A 65 17.56 -0.82 -7.84
C PHE A 65 18.35 0.08 -6.89
N SER A 66 18.19 -0.10 -5.57
CA SER A 66 18.88 0.69 -4.56
C SER A 66 20.39 0.58 -4.68
N LEU A 67 20.91 -0.63 -4.92
CA LEU A 67 22.36 -0.87 -5.09
C LEU A 67 22.90 -0.25 -6.37
N LEU A 68 22.18 -0.33 -7.49
CA LEU A 68 22.64 0.16 -8.79
C LEU A 68 22.54 1.68 -8.91
N PHE A 69 21.45 2.27 -8.44
CA PHE A 69 21.16 3.69 -8.69
C PHE A 69 21.64 4.62 -7.58
N ALA A 70 21.79 4.15 -6.34
CA ALA A 70 22.30 5.01 -5.28
C ALA A 70 23.70 5.57 -5.55
N PRO A 71 24.69 4.81 -6.07
CA PRO A 71 25.98 5.35 -6.46
C PRO A 71 25.89 6.40 -7.58
N LEU A 72 25.02 6.18 -8.58
CA LEU A 72 24.79 7.11 -9.68
C LEU A 72 24.25 8.45 -9.17
N PHE A 73 23.18 8.42 -8.36
CA PHE A 73 22.58 9.65 -7.80
C PHE A 73 23.53 10.34 -6.82
N GLY A 74 24.26 9.58 -6.00
CA GLY A 74 25.27 10.12 -5.10
C GLY A 74 26.39 10.84 -5.85
N TRP A 75 26.87 10.28 -6.95
CA TRP A 75 27.86 10.90 -7.81
C TRP A 75 27.31 12.18 -8.49
N LEU A 76 26.11 12.14 -9.06
CA LEU A 76 25.47 13.29 -9.68
C LEU A 76 25.32 14.47 -8.70
N VAL A 77 24.84 14.20 -7.48
CA VAL A 77 24.66 15.23 -6.47
C VAL A 77 25.99 15.80 -5.98
N SER A 78 27.00 14.94 -5.80
CA SER A 78 28.33 15.38 -5.34
C SER A 78 29.02 16.38 -6.29
N LYS A 79 28.66 16.38 -7.58
CA LYS A 79 29.17 17.37 -8.54
C LYS A 79 28.65 18.81 -8.28
N ARG A 80 27.45 18.92 -7.67
CA ARG A 80 26.80 20.21 -7.38
C ARG A 80 26.93 20.61 -5.92
N GLU A 81 26.93 19.62 -5.01
CA GLU A 81 26.91 19.83 -3.57
C GLU A 81 28.24 19.46 -2.93
N LYS A 82 28.97 20.49 -2.43
CA LYS A 82 30.34 20.34 -1.89
C LYS A 82 30.41 19.96 -0.40
N GLY A 83 29.28 19.68 0.25
CA GLY A 83 29.25 19.43 1.72
C GLY A 83 29.57 18.01 2.16
N ALA A 84 29.63 17.07 1.22
CA ALA A 84 29.89 15.65 1.47
C ALA A 84 30.49 14.97 0.23
N THR A 85 31.13 13.83 0.42
CA THR A 85 31.72 13.02 -0.64
C THR A 85 30.64 12.29 -1.43
N TRP A 86 30.96 11.84 -2.66
CA TRP A 86 30.04 11.07 -3.48
C TRP A 86 29.58 9.77 -2.79
N ARG A 87 30.45 9.13 -2.02
CA ARG A 87 30.10 7.92 -1.25
C ARG A 87 29.08 8.20 -0.16
N GLU A 88 29.18 9.33 0.52
CA GLU A 88 28.22 9.71 1.57
C GLU A 88 26.86 10.07 0.99
N TRP A 89 26.84 10.76 -0.17
CA TRP A 89 25.60 10.98 -0.92
C TRP A 89 25.01 9.67 -1.42
N SER A 90 25.84 8.71 -1.86
CA SER A 90 25.36 7.37 -2.26
C SER A 90 24.69 6.63 -1.11
N TRP A 91 25.21 6.71 0.10
CA TRP A 91 24.54 6.12 1.28
C TRP A 91 23.19 6.77 1.58
N LEU A 92 23.08 8.09 1.40
CA LEU A 92 21.77 8.76 1.57
C LEU A 92 20.75 8.22 0.56
N PHE A 93 21.11 8.14 -0.72
CA PHE A 93 20.21 7.58 -1.74
C PHE A 93 19.94 6.11 -1.54
N PHE A 94 20.93 5.33 -1.14
CA PHE A 94 20.74 3.90 -0.85
C PHE A 94 19.69 3.67 0.24
N PHE A 95 19.83 4.34 1.37
CA PHE A 95 18.85 4.19 2.45
C PHE A 95 17.50 4.82 2.11
N GLY A 96 17.46 5.92 1.37
CA GLY A 96 16.22 6.50 0.87
C GLY A 96 15.48 5.56 -0.07
N PHE A 97 16.16 4.98 -1.05
CA PHE A 97 15.59 3.99 -1.96
C PHE A 97 15.18 2.70 -1.27
N LEU A 98 15.97 2.23 -0.30
CA LEU A 98 15.68 0.97 0.41
C LEU A 98 14.52 1.10 1.39
N THR A 99 14.43 2.19 2.14
CA THR A 99 13.37 2.38 3.14
C THR A 99 12.01 2.62 2.51
N HIS A 100 11.95 3.16 1.30
CA HIS A 100 10.71 3.34 0.53
C HIS A 100 9.98 1.99 0.31
N PRO A 101 10.54 0.99 -0.39
CA PRO A 101 9.87 -0.30 -0.59
C PRO A 101 9.68 -1.10 0.72
N LEU A 102 10.54 -0.92 1.72
CA LEU A 102 10.33 -1.54 3.03
C LEU A 102 9.05 -1.02 3.68
N LEU A 103 8.76 0.29 3.61
CA LEU A 103 7.49 0.83 4.09
C LEU A 103 6.32 0.32 3.23
N ASP A 104 6.48 0.24 1.92
CA ASP A 104 5.45 -0.25 1.01
C ASP A 104 5.10 -1.72 1.22
N ALA A 105 6.04 -2.53 1.71
CA ALA A 105 5.76 -3.92 2.10
C ALA A 105 4.71 -4.02 3.22
N HIS A 106 4.49 -2.97 4.00
CA HIS A 106 3.45 -2.95 5.03
C HIS A 106 2.04 -2.69 4.48
N THR A 107 1.92 -2.25 3.21
CA THR A 107 0.62 -1.98 2.55
C THR A 107 0.02 -3.23 1.91
N THR A 108 -1.23 -3.11 1.46
CA THR A 108 -1.97 -4.21 0.79
C THR A 108 -1.40 -4.58 -0.57
N TRP A 109 -0.88 -3.61 -1.33
CA TRP A 109 -0.24 -3.89 -2.62
C TRP A 109 1.07 -4.66 -2.46
N GLY A 110 1.85 -4.31 -1.44
CA GLY A 110 3.18 -4.89 -1.20
C GLY A 110 4.23 -4.39 -2.20
N THR A 111 5.37 -5.07 -2.24
CA THR A 111 6.52 -4.70 -3.08
C THR A 111 7.35 -5.93 -3.46
N GLN A 112 7.97 -5.92 -4.65
CA GLN A 112 8.92 -6.94 -5.10
C GLN A 112 10.35 -6.59 -4.64
N LEU A 113 10.57 -6.58 -3.34
CA LEU A 113 11.85 -6.19 -2.73
C LEU A 113 13.05 -6.99 -3.30
N PHE A 114 12.83 -8.26 -3.65
CA PHE A 114 13.84 -9.17 -4.18
C PHE A 114 13.74 -9.35 -5.71
N TRP A 115 13.23 -8.36 -6.44
CA TRP A 115 13.21 -8.41 -7.90
C TRP A 115 14.61 -8.84 -8.43
N PRO A 116 14.73 -9.76 -9.42
CA PRO A 116 13.71 -10.24 -10.36
C PRO A 116 12.88 -11.45 -9.88
N PHE A 117 13.03 -11.91 -8.65
CA PHE A 117 12.22 -13.01 -8.13
C PHE A 117 10.76 -12.53 -7.98
N ASP A 118 9.83 -13.39 -8.39
CA ASP A 118 8.40 -13.12 -8.33
C ASP A 118 7.84 -13.33 -6.90
N LEU A 119 8.40 -12.58 -5.95
CA LEU A 119 7.99 -12.58 -4.55
C LEU A 119 7.56 -11.17 -4.15
N ARG A 120 6.26 -10.97 -3.99
CA ARG A 120 5.70 -9.71 -3.51
C ARG A 120 5.43 -9.77 -2.01
N LEU A 121 6.20 -9.02 -1.24
CA LEU A 121 6.01 -8.90 0.21
C LEU A 121 4.88 -7.92 0.51
N ALA A 122 3.85 -8.37 1.24
CA ALA A 122 2.69 -7.56 1.63
C ALA A 122 2.22 -7.95 3.03
N PHE A 123 2.64 -7.21 4.05
CA PHE A 123 2.25 -7.44 5.45
C PHE A 123 0.80 -7.00 5.72
N LYS A 124 0.25 -6.07 4.92
CA LYS A 124 -1.15 -5.62 5.00
C LYS A 124 -1.55 -5.16 6.41
N ASN A 125 -0.68 -4.41 7.08
CA ASN A 125 -0.89 -3.96 8.46
C ASN A 125 -1.09 -2.46 8.59
N ILE A 126 -0.89 -1.68 7.51
CA ILE A 126 -1.16 -0.25 7.45
C ILE A 126 -1.91 0.08 6.16
N PHE A 127 -2.85 1.03 6.21
CA PHE A 127 -3.48 1.54 4.99
C PHE A 127 -2.53 2.48 4.24
N VAL A 128 -2.69 2.58 2.91
CA VAL A 128 -1.79 3.37 2.05
C VAL A 128 -1.72 4.86 2.44
N VAL A 129 -2.78 5.40 3.01
CA VAL A 129 -2.85 6.75 3.59
C VAL A 129 -3.25 6.61 5.06
N ASP A 130 -2.30 6.74 5.97
CA ASP A 130 -2.55 6.64 7.41
C ASP A 130 -2.13 7.93 8.12
N PRO A 131 -3.10 8.78 8.53
CA PRO A 131 -2.80 10.04 9.19
C PRO A 131 -2.10 9.87 10.55
N LEU A 132 -2.39 8.77 11.29
CA LEU A 132 -1.76 8.50 12.59
C LEU A 132 -0.28 8.14 12.45
N TYR A 133 0.11 7.54 11.32
CA TYR A 133 1.50 7.32 10.98
C TYR A 133 2.16 8.63 10.49
N THR A 134 1.51 9.31 9.56
CA THR A 134 2.13 10.38 8.78
C THR A 134 2.25 11.69 9.54
N LEU A 135 1.18 12.13 10.25
CA LEU A 135 1.15 13.47 10.85
C LEU A 135 2.16 13.66 11.99
N PRO A 136 2.32 12.74 12.97
CA PRO A 136 3.35 12.89 14.01
C PRO A 136 4.76 12.87 13.42
N PHE A 137 4.98 12.04 12.38
CA PHE A 137 6.27 11.93 11.70
C PHE A 137 6.59 13.20 10.91
N LEU A 138 5.63 13.74 10.16
CA LEU A 138 5.73 15.00 9.45
C LEU A 138 6.05 16.17 10.39
N LEU A 139 5.36 16.24 11.54
CA LEU A 139 5.60 17.26 12.54
C LEU A 139 7.06 17.23 13.03
N CYS A 140 7.59 16.05 13.33
CA CYS A 140 9.01 15.90 13.69
C CYS A 140 9.94 16.40 12.59
N CYS A 141 9.69 16.06 11.32
CA CYS A 141 10.47 16.53 10.18
C CYS A 141 10.42 18.05 10.01
N ILE A 142 9.24 18.66 10.17
CA ILE A 142 9.08 20.12 10.13
C ILE A 142 9.89 20.79 11.25
N LEU A 143 9.79 20.29 12.49
CA LEU A 143 10.54 20.83 13.62
C LEU A 143 12.06 20.71 13.42
N VAL A 144 12.53 19.65 12.75
CA VAL A 144 13.94 19.45 12.39
C VAL A 144 14.44 20.56 11.47
N LEU A 145 13.62 21.06 10.52
CA LEU A 145 14.01 22.14 9.60
C LEU A 145 14.45 23.41 10.34
N PHE A 146 13.85 23.72 11.49
CA PHE A 146 14.13 24.92 12.28
C PHE A 146 15.29 24.76 13.28
N LYS A 147 15.88 23.55 13.40
CA LYS A 147 17.03 23.34 14.30
C LYS A 147 18.35 23.51 13.57
N LYS A 148 19.31 24.14 14.25
CA LYS A 148 20.67 24.35 13.70
C LYS A 148 21.34 23.01 13.36
N ARG A 149 22.09 23.00 12.24
CA ARG A 149 22.86 21.84 11.79
C ARG A 149 23.83 21.37 12.88
N GLY A 150 23.98 20.04 13.03
CA GLY A 150 24.92 19.42 13.96
C GLY A 150 24.50 19.43 15.44
N THR A 151 23.36 20.05 15.79
CA THR A 151 22.93 20.10 17.19
C THR A 151 22.32 18.77 17.67
N PRO A 152 22.51 18.41 18.97
CA PRO A 152 21.87 17.24 19.57
C PRO A 152 20.32 17.30 19.45
N ALA A 153 19.73 18.49 19.61
CA ALA A 153 18.29 18.69 19.49
C ALA A 153 17.74 18.28 18.12
N ARG A 154 18.47 18.64 17.04
CA ARG A 154 18.12 18.27 15.68
C ARG A 154 18.12 16.74 15.49
N ARG A 155 19.17 16.07 15.97
CA ARG A 155 19.29 14.61 15.93
C ARG A 155 18.19 13.93 16.74
N ARG A 156 17.95 14.42 17.96
CA ARG A 156 16.91 13.85 18.85
C ARG A 156 15.53 13.93 18.23
N LEU A 157 15.15 15.08 17.66
CA LEU A 157 13.85 15.24 17.00
C LEU A 157 13.67 14.26 15.82
N ASN A 158 14.70 14.13 14.97
CA ASN A 158 14.66 13.19 13.86
C ASN A 158 14.51 11.73 14.35
N ASN A 159 15.27 11.35 15.37
CA ASN A 159 15.21 10.02 15.95
C ASN A 159 13.85 9.75 16.61
N ILE A 160 13.23 10.76 17.24
CA ILE A 160 11.86 10.63 17.77
C ILE A 160 10.88 10.36 16.63
N GLY A 161 10.97 11.09 15.50
CA GLY A 161 10.12 10.84 14.34
C GLY A 161 10.25 9.43 13.80
N LEU A 162 11.50 8.97 13.59
CA LEU A 162 11.79 7.61 13.13
C LEU A 162 11.33 6.54 14.15
N LEU A 163 11.51 6.78 15.44
CA LEU A 163 11.07 5.86 16.48
C LEU A 163 9.54 5.77 16.55
N LEU A 164 8.84 6.91 16.52
CA LEU A 164 7.37 6.93 16.51
C LEU A 164 6.80 6.19 15.32
N SER A 165 7.32 6.45 14.12
CA SER A 165 6.85 5.79 12.89
C SER A 165 7.11 4.27 12.93
N SER A 166 8.31 3.84 13.35
CA SER A 166 8.64 2.42 13.46
C SER A 166 7.83 1.71 14.55
N SER A 167 7.64 2.38 15.71
CA SER A 167 6.81 1.83 16.79
C SER A 167 5.35 1.69 16.37
N TYR A 168 4.83 2.64 15.58
CA TYR A 168 3.48 2.54 15.03
C TYR A 168 3.33 1.35 14.07
N LEU A 169 4.31 1.10 13.19
CA LEU A 169 4.28 -0.09 12.33
C LEU A 169 4.29 -1.40 13.13
N LEU A 170 5.08 -1.47 14.21
CA LEU A 170 5.06 -2.62 15.11
C LEU A 170 3.71 -2.77 15.81
N LEU A 171 3.14 -1.66 16.29
CA LEU A 171 1.81 -1.66 16.92
C LEU A 171 0.75 -2.19 15.94
N THR A 172 0.74 -1.73 14.69
CA THR A 172 -0.23 -2.21 13.69
C THR A 172 -0.06 -3.69 13.36
N LEU A 173 1.16 -4.25 13.41
CA LEU A 173 1.38 -5.71 13.30
C LEU A 173 0.77 -6.47 14.49
N VAL A 174 0.91 -5.94 15.70
CA VAL A 174 0.28 -6.56 16.89
C VAL A 174 -1.25 -6.49 16.78
N ILE A 175 -1.81 -5.34 16.41
CA ILE A 175 -3.26 -5.19 16.20
C ILE A 175 -3.75 -6.15 15.11
N LYS A 176 -3.00 -6.30 14.02
CA LYS A 176 -3.30 -7.29 12.98
C LYS A 176 -3.42 -8.70 13.55
N GLY A 177 -2.48 -9.11 14.40
CA GLY A 177 -2.53 -10.43 15.05
C GLY A 177 -3.78 -10.60 15.91
N ILE A 178 -4.13 -9.59 16.71
CA ILE A 178 -5.32 -9.60 17.57
C ILE A 178 -6.59 -9.70 16.72
N THR A 179 -6.73 -8.87 15.68
CA THR A 179 -7.92 -8.84 14.83
C THR A 179 -8.04 -10.11 13.99
N PHE A 180 -6.92 -10.67 13.51
CA PHE A 180 -6.90 -11.96 12.84
C PHE A 180 -7.52 -13.07 13.71
N LEU A 181 -7.09 -13.18 14.97
CA LEU A 181 -7.65 -14.16 15.91
C LEU A 181 -9.14 -13.93 16.20
N LYS A 182 -9.59 -12.66 16.22
CA LYS A 182 -11.02 -12.33 16.37
C LYS A 182 -11.86 -12.81 15.18
N PHE A 183 -11.38 -12.57 13.94
CA PHE A 183 -12.06 -13.05 12.74
C PHE A 183 -12.06 -14.58 12.67
N GLU A 184 -10.93 -15.21 12.97
CA GLU A 184 -10.84 -16.68 13.00
C GLU A 184 -11.82 -17.29 14.02
N LYS A 185 -11.90 -16.69 15.21
CA LYS A 185 -12.87 -17.11 16.22
C LYS A 185 -14.31 -16.95 15.72
N ALA A 186 -14.64 -15.80 15.12
CA ALA A 186 -15.98 -15.53 14.60
C ALA A 186 -16.41 -16.55 13.51
N LEU A 187 -15.48 -16.92 12.63
CA LEU A 187 -15.73 -17.95 11.61
C LEU A 187 -15.98 -19.33 12.24
N LYS A 188 -15.22 -19.70 13.26
CA LYS A 188 -15.40 -20.96 14.00
C LYS A 188 -16.73 -20.98 14.76
N ASP A 189 -17.06 -19.91 15.48
CA ASP A 189 -18.30 -19.81 16.26
C ASP A 189 -19.56 -19.88 15.35
N GLN A 190 -19.46 -19.35 14.12
CA GLN A 190 -20.53 -19.40 13.10
C GLN A 190 -20.47 -20.67 12.22
N GLN A 191 -19.54 -21.57 12.48
CA GLN A 191 -19.35 -22.81 11.70
C GLN A 191 -19.17 -22.58 10.19
N ILE A 192 -18.49 -21.48 9.81
CA ILE A 192 -18.24 -21.13 8.41
C ILE A 192 -16.96 -21.84 7.95
N PRO A 193 -17.04 -22.77 6.98
CA PRO A 193 -15.87 -23.40 6.40
C PRO A 193 -15.15 -22.43 5.49
N TYR A 194 -13.83 -22.31 5.63
CA TYR A 194 -12.98 -21.44 4.79
C TYR A 194 -11.66 -22.11 4.45
N THR A 195 -11.03 -21.66 3.37
CA THR A 195 -9.72 -22.15 2.90
C THR A 195 -8.60 -21.18 3.22
N GLU A 196 -8.86 -19.89 3.16
CA GLU A 196 -7.88 -18.85 3.42
C GLU A 196 -8.56 -17.61 4.02
N ILE A 197 -7.83 -16.88 4.87
CA ILE A 197 -8.25 -15.61 5.45
C ILE A 197 -7.13 -14.58 5.30
N GLN A 198 -7.48 -13.36 4.88
CA GLN A 198 -6.57 -12.21 4.82
C GLN A 198 -7.19 -11.03 5.55
N THR A 199 -6.41 -10.40 6.43
CA THR A 199 -6.84 -9.21 7.17
C THR A 199 -6.02 -7.99 6.80
N LYS A 200 -6.67 -6.83 6.83
CA LYS A 200 -6.07 -5.52 6.55
C LYS A 200 -6.82 -4.43 7.31
N PRO A 201 -6.18 -3.28 7.63
CA PRO A 201 -6.90 -2.15 8.20
C PRO A 201 -7.84 -1.51 7.18
N ALA A 202 -8.90 -0.90 7.66
CA ALA A 202 -9.77 -0.03 6.87
C ALA A 202 -9.06 1.29 6.53
N PRO A 203 -9.58 2.09 5.59
CA PRO A 203 -8.98 3.36 5.21
C PRO A 203 -8.74 4.31 6.37
N LEU A 204 -7.60 5.02 6.36
CA LEU A 204 -7.24 6.14 7.23
C LEU A 204 -7.10 5.81 8.74
N ASN A 205 -7.13 4.55 9.15
CA ASN A 205 -7.03 4.18 10.56
C ASN A 205 -6.44 2.78 10.78
N ALA A 206 -6.14 2.44 12.04
CA ALA A 206 -5.72 1.11 12.48
C ALA A 206 -6.66 0.51 13.54
N VAL A 207 -7.88 1.04 13.68
CA VAL A 207 -8.89 0.60 14.66
C VAL A 207 -9.91 -0.33 14.03
N LEU A 208 -10.38 0.00 12.83
CA LEU A 208 -11.31 -0.81 12.03
C LEU A 208 -10.51 -1.70 11.08
N TRP A 209 -10.81 -2.99 11.09
CA TRP A 209 -10.14 -4.00 10.28
C TRP A 209 -11.13 -4.74 9.40
N LEU A 210 -10.66 -5.17 8.25
CA LEU A 210 -11.41 -5.95 7.27
C LEU A 210 -10.79 -7.34 7.15
N ALA A 211 -11.63 -8.36 7.03
CA ALA A 211 -11.24 -9.70 6.64
C ALA A 211 -11.85 -10.06 5.30
N ASN A 212 -11.01 -10.53 4.38
CA ASN A 212 -11.43 -11.26 3.20
C ASN A 212 -11.24 -12.75 3.49
N VAL A 213 -12.28 -13.56 3.30
CA VAL A 213 -12.30 -14.98 3.63
C VAL A 213 -12.67 -15.76 2.37
N ALA A 214 -11.81 -16.67 1.95
CA ALA A 214 -12.07 -17.53 0.80
C ALA A 214 -12.85 -18.78 1.22
N THR A 215 -13.98 -19.04 0.55
CA THR A 215 -14.73 -20.28 0.65
C THR A 215 -14.71 -20.99 -0.70
N LYS A 216 -15.38 -22.15 -0.82
CA LYS A 216 -15.45 -22.90 -2.07
C LYS A 216 -15.99 -22.05 -3.24
N ASP A 217 -17.16 -21.42 -3.07
CA ASP A 217 -17.92 -20.79 -4.15
C ASP A 217 -18.00 -19.25 -4.04
N ALA A 218 -17.55 -18.67 -2.93
CA ALA A 218 -17.65 -17.25 -2.65
C ALA A 218 -16.45 -16.75 -1.85
N PHE A 219 -16.30 -15.43 -1.82
CA PHE A 219 -15.56 -14.74 -0.79
C PHE A 219 -16.53 -14.15 0.23
N LEU A 220 -16.14 -14.14 1.48
CA LEU A 220 -16.84 -13.42 2.53
C LEU A 220 -16.01 -12.22 2.93
N ILE A 221 -16.65 -11.07 3.12
CA ILE A 221 -16.02 -9.87 3.65
C ILE A 221 -16.68 -9.52 4.97
N GLY A 222 -15.87 -9.43 6.02
CA GLY A 222 -16.31 -8.99 7.34
C GLY A 222 -15.48 -7.80 7.81
N ASP A 223 -16.04 -7.00 8.72
CA ASP A 223 -15.33 -5.92 9.38
C ASP A 223 -15.41 -6.04 10.91
N TYR A 224 -14.40 -5.49 11.57
CA TYR A 224 -14.30 -5.49 13.02
C TYR A 224 -13.58 -4.23 13.50
N SER A 225 -14.25 -3.44 14.33
CA SER A 225 -13.62 -2.36 15.10
C SER A 225 -13.13 -2.89 16.45
N LEU A 226 -12.01 -2.36 16.95
CA LEU A 226 -11.54 -2.67 18.30
C LEU A 226 -12.56 -2.24 19.39
N PHE A 227 -13.54 -1.42 19.03
CA PHE A 227 -14.63 -0.96 19.91
C PHE A 227 -15.93 -1.74 19.74
N ASP A 228 -15.97 -2.76 18.88
CA ASP A 228 -17.17 -3.56 18.66
C ASP A 228 -17.53 -4.41 19.88
N SER A 229 -18.81 -4.40 20.20
CA SER A 229 -19.43 -5.24 21.23
C SER A 229 -20.26 -6.41 20.67
N LYS A 230 -20.70 -6.29 19.40
CA LYS A 230 -21.51 -7.31 18.72
C LYS A 230 -20.66 -8.33 17.95
N ALA A 231 -21.30 -9.43 17.58
CA ALA A 231 -20.69 -10.45 16.75
C ALA A 231 -20.36 -9.91 15.34
N ILE A 232 -19.24 -10.36 14.78
CA ILE A 232 -18.82 -10.02 13.41
C ILE A 232 -19.81 -10.64 12.43
N SER A 233 -20.29 -9.83 11.49
CA SER A 233 -21.08 -10.29 10.34
C SER A 233 -20.23 -10.38 9.09
N PHE A 234 -20.62 -11.27 8.16
CA PHE A 234 -19.91 -11.49 6.90
C PHE A 234 -20.86 -11.31 5.72
N GLY A 235 -20.52 -10.37 4.83
CA GLY A 235 -21.18 -10.21 3.53
C GLY A 235 -20.65 -11.23 2.52
N LYS A 236 -21.55 -11.85 1.74
CA LYS A 236 -21.19 -12.87 0.74
C LYS A 236 -20.99 -12.25 -0.64
N HIS A 237 -19.84 -12.53 -1.26
CA HIS A 237 -19.47 -12.10 -2.60
C HIS A 237 -19.19 -13.32 -3.47
N PRO A 238 -20.13 -13.73 -4.35
CA PRO A 238 -19.94 -14.88 -5.25
C PRO A 238 -18.69 -14.69 -6.12
N LYS A 239 -17.91 -15.75 -6.31
CA LYS A 239 -16.71 -15.71 -7.15
C LYS A 239 -17.06 -15.44 -8.61
N ASN A 240 -18.09 -16.10 -9.13
CA ASN A 240 -18.57 -16.00 -10.50
C ASN A 240 -17.46 -16.17 -11.57
N HIS A 241 -16.40 -16.92 -11.26
CA HIS A 241 -15.27 -17.11 -12.16
C HIS A 241 -15.67 -17.74 -13.50
N HIS A 242 -16.77 -18.53 -13.52
CA HIS A 242 -17.33 -19.11 -14.74
C HIS A 242 -17.77 -18.08 -15.77
N LEU A 243 -18.06 -16.85 -15.37
CA LEU A 243 -18.42 -15.76 -16.30
C LEU A 243 -17.26 -15.34 -17.20
N LEU A 244 -16.02 -15.69 -16.86
CA LEU A 244 -14.87 -15.43 -17.75
C LEU A 244 -14.95 -16.27 -19.03
N GLY A 245 -15.56 -17.47 -19.01
CA GLY A 245 -15.58 -18.34 -20.16
C GLY A 245 -14.19 -18.52 -20.77
N ASP A 246 -14.07 -18.34 -22.08
CA ASP A 246 -12.81 -18.48 -22.82
C ASP A 246 -11.77 -17.38 -22.43
N LEU A 247 -12.21 -16.25 -21.87
CA LEU A 247 -11.32 -15.19 -21.37
C LEU A 247 -10.43 -15.64 -20.21
N ALA A 248 -10.81 -16.72 -19.51
CA ALA A 248 -9.97 -17.28 -18.44
C ALA A 248 -8.61 -17.76 -18.97
N ASP A 249 -8.54 -18.08 -20.27
CA ASP A 249 -7.31 -18.52 -20.94
C ASP A 249 -6.49 -17.40 -21.57
N ASP A 250 -7.03 -16.19 -21.64
CA ASP A 250 -6.32 -15.00 -22.14
C ASP A 250 -5.14 -14.65 -21.22
N ASP A 251 -3.99 -14.30 -21.83
CA ASP A 251 -2.76 -13.99 -21.10
C ASP A 251 -2.92 -12.80 -20.14
N LYS A 252 -3.61 -11.73 -20.57
CA LYS A 252 -3.86 -10.55 -19.74
C LYS A 252 -4.71 -10.88 -18.53
N VAL A 253 -5.71 -11.77 -18.68
CA VAL A 253 -6.57 -12.23 -17.57
C VAL A 253 -5.79 -13.13 -16.62
N LYS A 254 -4.99 -14.07 -17.12
CA LYS A 254 -4.10 -14.90 -16.29
C LYS A 254 -3.14 -14.07 -15.45
N ARG A 255 -2.58 -13.02 -16.05
CA ARG A 255 -1.70 -12.06 -15.35
C ARG A 255 -2.46 -11.29 -14.26
N LEU A 256 -3.71 -10.83 -14.51
CA LEU A 256 -4.55 -10.22 -13.48
C LEU A 256 -4.87 -11.19 -12.33
N ILE A 257 -5.22 -12.44 -12.64
CA ILE A 257 -5.46 -13.49 -11.63
C ILE A 257 -4.22 -13.68 -10.76
N LYS A 258 -3.04 -13.74 -11.38
CA LYS A 258 -1.76 -13.84 -10.68
C LYS A 258 -1.49 -12.61 -9.80
N LEU A 259 -1.69 -11.41 -10.31
CA LEU A 259 -1.52 -10.15 -9.57
C LEU A 259 -2.41 -10.07 -8.33
N THR A 260 -3.65 -10.58 -8.43
CA THR A 260 -4.59 -10.60 -7.29
C THR A 260 -4.35 -11.78 -6.35
N ASN A 261 -3.43 -12.70 -6.66
CA ASN A 261 -3.25 -13.97 -5.96
C ASN A 261 -4.56 -14.77 -5.86
N GLY A 262 -5.42 -14.72 -6.88
CA GLY A 262 -6.72 -15.38 -6.92
C GLY A 262 -7.83 -14.70 -6.09
N TRP A 263 -7.56 -13.55 -5.45
CA TRP A 263 -8.54 -12.76 -4.69
C TRP A 263 -9.32 -11.82 -5.61
N TYR A 264 -10.21 -12.38 -6.42
CA TYR A 264 -11.04 -11.62 -7.35
C TYR A 264 -12.44 -12.20 -7.48
N THR A 265 -13.40 -11.38 -7.87
CA THR A 265 -14.71 -11.79 -8.33
C THR A 265 -14.94 -11.32 -9.76
N VAL A 266 -15.89 -11.93 -10.43
CA VAL A 266 -16.33 -11.47 -11.75
C VAL A 266 -17.79 -11.02 -11.64
N SER A 267 -18.12 -9.91 -12.27
CA SER A 267 -19.48 -9.40 -12.33
C SER A 267 -19.84 -8.97 -13.75
N GLN A 268 -21.11 -9.14 -14.11
CA GLN A 268 -21.67 -8.65 -15.37
C GLN A 268 -22.68 -7.56 -15.06
N ILE A 269 -22.45 -6.35 -15.60
CA ILE A 269 -23.30 -5.17 -15.41
C ILE A 269 -23.58 -4.59 -16.80
N GLU A 270 -24.87 -4.47 -17.15
CA GLU A 270 -25.30 -3.95 -18.47
C GLU A 270 -24.62 -4.65 -19.64
N GLY A 271 -24.47 -5.97 -19.57
CA GLY A 271 -23.82 -6.79 -20.60
C GLY A 271 -22.29 -6.71 -20.61
N LYS A 272 -21.66 -5.84 -19.81
CA LYS A 272 -20.21 -5.67 -19.70
C LYS A 272 -19.65 -6.51 -18.57
N LEU A 273 -18.48 -7.11 -18.81
CA LEU A 273 -17.81 -7.98 -17.86
C LEU A 273 -16.75 -7.20 -17.08
N TYR A 274 -16.76 -7.39 -15.75
CA TYR A 274 -15.83 -6.73 -14.84
C TYR A 274 -15.08 -7.75 -14.00
N PHE A 275 -13.76 -7.58 -13.94
CA PHE A 275 -12.88 -8.27 -13.02
C PHE A 275 -12.65 -7.37 -11.79
N ASN A 276 -13.02 -7.83 -10.59
CA ASN A 276 -12.99 -7.04 -9.36
C ASN A 276 -11.90 -7.55 -8.43
N ASP A 277 -10.92 -6.71 -8.11
CA ASP A 277 -9.84 -7.04 -7.18
C ASP A 277 -10.32 -6.85 -5.73
N LEU A 278 -10.48 -7.94 -5.00
CA LEU A 278 -10.94 -7.94 -3.62
C LEU A 278 -9.90 -7.49 -2.61
N ARG A 279 -8.64 -7.46 -2.97
CA ARG A 279 -7.55 -7.15 -2.02
C ARG A 279 -7.71 -5.76 -1.40
N PHE A 280 -8.32 -4.82 -2.11
CA PHE A 280 -8.48 -3.43 -1.64
C PHE A 280 -9.81 -3.15 -0.94
N GLY A 281 -10.78 -4.07 -1.02
CA GLY A 281 -12.05 -3.98 -0.33
C GLY A 281 -13.14 -3.27 -1.14
N LEU A 282 -14.12 -2.74 -0.41
CA LEU A 282 -15.33 -2.17 -0.96
C LEU A 282 -15.31 -0.63 -0.86
N LEU A 283 -16.06 0.02 -1.77
CA LEU A 283 -16.39 1.45 -1.71
C LEU A 283 -17.59 1.73 -0.76
N SER A 284 -17.78 0.90 0.25
CA SER A 284 -18.87 1.01 1.21
C SER A 284 -18.47 0.34 2.51
N THR A 285 -18.97 0.84 3.63
CA THR A 285 -18.91 0.17 4.93
C THR A 285 -19.93 -0.98 5.05
N ASP A 286 -20.94 -1.02 4.16
CA ASP A 286 -21.84 -2.15 4.05
C ASP A 286 -21.15 -3.30 3.30
N VAL A 287 -20.73 -4.30 4.05
CA VAL A 287 -19.99 -5.47 3.53
C VAL A 287 -20.80 -6.37 2.58
N THR A 288 -22.11 -6.13 2.44
CA THR A 288 -22.98 -6.86 1.51
C THR A 288 -23.00 -6.24 0.11
N LYS A 289 -22.62 -4.98 -0.03
CA LYS A 289 -22.62 -4.28 -1.32
C LYS A 289 -21.45 -4.74 -2.20
N GLN A 290 -21.73 -4.99 -3.47
CA GLN A 290 -20.74 -5.42 -4.47
C GLN A 290 -20.15 -4.21 -5.21
N ALA A 291 -19.69 -3.20 -4.48
CA ALA A 291 -19.02 -2.02 -5.02
C ALA A 291 -17.52 -2.08 -4.64
N TYR A 292 -16.68 -2.52 -5.55
CA TYR A 292 -15.26 -2.77 -5.32
C TYR A 292 -14.42 -1.51 -5.59
N VAL A 293 -13.35 -1.32 -4.82
CA VAL A 293 -12.41 -0.19 -4.98
C VAL A 293 -11.69 -0.28 -6.32
N PHE A 294 -11.20 -1.48 -6.68
CA PHE A 294 -10.56 -1.74 -7.96
C PHE A 294 -11.40 -2.73 -8.76
N SER A 295 -11.82 -2.28 -9.94
CA SER A 295 -12.58 -3.04 -10.90
C SER A 295 -12.05 -2.78 -12.30
N PHE A 296 -11.90 -3.80 -13.12
CA PHE A 296 -11.36 -3.71 -14.47
C PHE A 296 -12.43 -4.17 -15.46
N LEU A 297 -12.75 -3.32 -16.43
CA LEU A 297 -13.61 -3.68 -17.55
C LEU A 297 -12.82 -4.58 -18.51
N LEU A 298 -13.38 -5.74 -18.83
CA LEU A 298 -12.88 -6.66 -19.84
C LEU A 298 -13.67 -6.40 -21.13
N ASP A 299 -13.08 -5.65 -22.07
CA ASP A 299 -13.73 -5.27 -23.33
C ASP A 299 -13.11 -6.03 -24.50
N GLN A 300 -13.96 -6.78 -25.23
CA GLN A 300 -13.58 -7.52 -26.45
C GLN A 300 -14.03 -6.79 -27.73
N THR A 301 -14.47 -5.55 -27.65
CA THR A 301 -14.92 -4.79 -28.81
C THR A 301 -13.74 -4.56 -29.76
N GLY A 302 -13.75 -5.23 -30.91
CA GLY A 302 -12.67 -5.11 -31.91
C GLY A 302 -11.76 -6.33 -32.06
N GLY A 303 -12.08 -7.45 -31.39
CA GLY A 303 -11.39 -8.74 -31.58
C GLY A 303 -10.17 -8.97 -30.70
N GLU A 304 -9.64 -7.94 -30.04
CA GLU A 304 -8.59 -8.05 -29.02
C GLU A 304 -9.15 -7.64 -27.65
N LEU A 305 -8.74 -8.36 -26.59
CA LEU A 305 -9.10 -8.01 -25.23
C LEU A 305 -8.39 -6.73 -24.78
N VAL A 306 -9.17 -5.71 -24.46
CA VAL A 306 -8.71 -4.46 -23.83
C VAL A 306 -9.16 -4.44 -22.38
N ILE A 307 -8.20 -4.28 -21.46
CA ILE A 307 -8.49 -4.20 -20.02
C ILE A 307 -8.29 -2.77 -19.55
N THR A 308 -9.35 -2.17 -19.01
CA THR A 308 -9.32 -0.79 -18.52
C THR A 308 -9.78 -0.71 -17.07
N GLU A 309 -9.06 0.06 -16.26
CA GLU A 309 -9.46 0.32 -14.87
C GLU A 309 -10.74 1.15 -14.84
N ASN A 310 -11.78 0.62 -14.18
CA ASN A 310 -13.03 1.34 -13.97
C ASN A 310 -12.91 2.28 -12.76
N LYS A 311 -12.48 3.51 -13.02
CA LYS A 311 -12.28 4.56 -11.99
C LYS A 311 -13.61 5.15 -11.53
N LYS A 312 -14.43 4.38 -10.81
CA LYS A 312 -15.61 4.92 -10.15
C LYS A 312 -15.17 5.81 -8.98
N ARG A 313 -15.40 7.11 -9.10
CA ARG A 313 -15.32 8.01 -7.95
C ARG A 313 -16.66 7.92 -7.20
N PRO A 314 -16.63 7.75 -5.86
CA PRO A 314 -17.85 7.85 -5.09
C PRO A 314 -18.50 9.22 -5.33
N ALA A 315 -19.80 9.22 -5.65
CA ALA A 315 -20.55 10.48 -5.83
C ALA A 315 -20.63 11.28 -4.51
N ASP A 316 -20.59 10.59 -3.36
CA ASP A 316 -20.62 11.16 -2.02
C ASP A 316 -19.41 10.68 -1.18
N ALA A 317 -18.28 11.32 -1.39
CA ALA A 317 -17.08 11.04 -0.61
C ALA A 317 -17.21 11.49 0.87
N ALA A 318 -17.99 12.55 1.14
CA ALA A 318 -18.19 13.05 2.50
C ALA A 318 -19.08 12.09 3.30
N GLY A 319 -20.14 11.56 2.70
CA GLY A 319 -20.98 10.53 3.32
C GLY A 319 -20.18 9.26 3.64
N LEU A 320 -19.34 8.79 2.71
CA LEU A 320 -18.48 7.63 2.95
C LEU A 320 -17.50 7.83 4.11
N LEU A 321 -16.95 9.04 4.27
CA LEU A 321 -16.09 9.35 5.41
C LEU A 321 -16.87 9.39 6.72
N GLY A 322 -18.12 9.90 6.69
CA GLY A 322 -19.04 9.87 7.83
C GLY A 322 -19.39 8.45 8.26
N ASP A 323 -19.77 7.59 7.31
CA ASP A 323 -20.06 6.18 7.55
C ASP A 323 -18.83 5.43 8.12
N LEU A 324 -17.66 5.70 7.55
CA LEU A 324 -16.39 5.13 8.02
C LEU A 324 -16.11 5.57 9.46
N TRP A 325 -16.28 6.86 9.77
CA TRP A 325 -16.07 7.38 11.11
C TRP A 325 -17.03 6.76 12.13
N GLN A 326 -18.31 6.63 11.76
CA GLN A 326 -19.31 5.98 12.59
C GLN A 326 -18.94 4.51 12.83
N ARG A 327 -18.51 3.79 11.77
CA ARG A 327 -18.15 2.37 11.88
C ARG A 327 -16.89 2.15 12.72
N ILE A 328 -15.93 3.06 12.72
CA ILE A 328 -14.72 3.01 13.57
C ILE A 328 -15.11 3.03 15.06
N GLN A 329 -16.16 3.76 15.45
CA GLN A 329 -16.58 3.86 16.84
C GLN A 329 -17.23 2.60 17.40
N GLY A 330 -17.43 1.58 16.58
CA GLY A 330 -18.02 0.29 16.96
C GLY A 330 -19.53 0.21 16.70
N ASN A 331 -20.11 -0.93 17.09
CA ASN A 331 -21.53 -1.27 16.90
C ASN A 331 -22.20 -1.75 18.19
#